data_6f8074d68914aa5d5e433b8c4f51e56a
#
_entry.id   6f8074d68914aa5d5e433b8c4f51e56a
#
_cell.length_a   1.000
_cell.length_b   1.000
_cell.length_c   1.000
_cell.angle_alpha   90.00
_cell.angle_beta   90.00
_cell.angle_gamma   90.00
#
_symmetry.space_group_name_H-M   'P 1'
#
loop_
_entity.id
_entity.type
_entity.pdbx_description
1 polymer ?
#
loop_
_entity_poly.entity_id
_entity_poly.type
_entity_poly.pdbx_seq_one_letter_code
_entity_poly.pdbx_strand_id
1 'polypeptide(L)'
;MITNGDVSKCFLLIFLQVTNALIDNESCEKDKCHSEEKDMTSQALVLYDESLVSPFHKTSRTFSFAGKELVIKQEWKTLGIAAVVWDAAIVLCEYLEKNVELVNGKKVIELGAGSGIVGIVAALLGGKVTITDLDVALEYINEVVEENLRDKPGLDVQVKGLDWTKDWSKFSADYDIVLGADIIYIEELFDDLLKTFLQICHENTVVVLSWRYRYDRDNQYLDLMRKHFTLKKIFYDSSRDVKIYLGKLIQKNKVDVK
;
A
#
# COMPACT_ATOMS: atom_id res chain seq x y z
N MET A 1 27.76 -4.37 8.57
CA MET A 1 27.04 -4.58 9.86
C MET A 1 26.20 -3.34 10.09
N ILE A 2 24.95 -3.34 9.67
CA ILE A 2 23.99 -2.28 9.96
C ILE A 2 23.34 -2.70 11.26
N THR A 3 23.47 -1.86 12.28
CA THR A 3 22.97 -2.14 13.63
C THR A 3 21.46 -1.99 13.67
N ASN A 4 20.80 -2.72 14.55
CA ASN A 4 19.35 -2.65 14.83
C ASN A 4 18.78 -1.22 15.04
N GLY A 5 19.63 -0.19 15.02
CA GLY A 5 19.29 1.23 15.12
C GLY A 5 18.69 1.84 13.85
N ASP A 6 18.97 1.31 12.65
CA ASP A 6 18.54 1.94 11.39
C ASP A 6 17.10 1.54 11.01
N VAL A 7 16.70 0.32 11.32
CA VAL A 7 15.31 -0.14 11.14
C VAL A 7 14.37 0.60 12.10
N SER A 8 14.83 0.82 13.33
CA SER A 8 14.11 1.60 14.35
C SER A 8 13.94 3.08 13.95
N LYS A 9 14.89 3.67 13.21
CA LYS A 9 14.78 5.05 12.71
C LYS A 9 13.77 5.18 11.59
N CYS A 10 13.70 4.21 10.66
CA CYS A 10 12.67 4.20 9.63
C CYS A 10 11.26 4.06 10.25
N PHE A 11 11.11 3.15 11.21
CA PHE A 11 9.84 3.00 11.96
C PHE A 11 9.49 4.26 12.77
N LEU A 12 10.47 4.90 13.41
CA LEU A 12 10.26 6.12 14.19
C LEU A 12 9.92 7.31 13.30
N LEU A 13 10.53 7.45 12.12
CA LEU A 13 10.19 8.47 11.13
C LEU A 13 8.78 8.25 10.55
N ILE A 14 8.41 7.01 10.25
CA ILE A 14 7.07 6.62 9.83
C ILE A 14 6.05 6.98 10.93
N PHE A 15 6.34 6.68 12.18
CA PHE A 15 5.47 6.96 13.32
C PHE A 15 5.28 8.47 13.54
N LEU A 16 6.36 9.27 13.48
CA LEU A 16 6.31 10.72 13.67
C LEU A 16 5.61 11.47 12.54
N GLN A 17 5.76 11.04 11.29
CA GLN A 17 5.11 11.70 10.15
C GLN A 17 3.60 11.42 10.09
N VAL A 18 3.16 10.22 10.50
CA VAL A 18 1.73 9.86 10.50
C VAL A 18 1.01 10.45 11.71
N THR A 19 1.64 10.53 12.88
CA THR A 19 1.05 11.20 14.04
C THR A 19 0.87 12.69 13.80
N ASN A 20 1.78 13.37 13.12
CA ASN A 20 1.61 14.77 12.73
C ASN A 20 0.46 14.93 11.70
N ALA A 21 0.31 14.03 10.73
CA ALA A 21 -0.77 14.09 9.74
C ALA A 21 -2.17 13.80 10.35
N LEU A 22 -2.24 13.07 11.46
CA LEU A 22 -3.48 12.83 12.21
C LEU A 22 -3.82 13.99 13.15
N ILE A 23 -2.81 14.67 13.71
CA ILE A 23 -2.98 15.81 14.62
C ILE A 23 -3.44 17.05 13.84
N ASP A 24 -2.98 17.27 12.60
CA ASP A 24 -3.39 18.41 11.76
C ASP A 24 -4.86 18.34 11.32
N ASN A 25 -5.50 17.17 11.34
CA ASN A 25 -6.94 17.05 11.08
C ASN A 25 -7.83 17.30 12.31
N GLU A 26 -7.29 17.36 13.52
CA GLU A 26 -8.07 17.66 14.74
C GLU A 26 -7.96 19.13 15.21
N SER A 27 -7.16 19.97 14.53
CA SER A 27 -6.89 21.34 14.99
C SER A 27 -7.84 22.43 14.47
N CYS A 28 -8.96 22.06 13.85
CA CYS A 28 -9.92 23.05 13.35
C CYS A 28 -11.22 23.10 14.16
N GLU A 29 -11.15 23.22 15.49
CA GLU A 29 -12.26 23.69 16.34
C GLU A 29 -11.81 23.90 17.79
N LYS A 30 -11.02 24.94 18.06
CA LYS A 30 -10.81 25.44 19.42
C LYS A 30 -10.81 26.95 19.46
N ASP A 31 -11.99 27.54 19.39
CA ASP A 31 -12.26 28.86 19.95
C ASP A 31 -13.71 28.93 20.38
N LYS A 32 -13.95 28.61 21.65
CA LYS A 32 -15.01 29.09 22.54
C LYS A 32 -15.25 28.08 23.66
N CYS A 33 -14.55 28.22 24.77
CA CYS A 33 -15.04 27.69 26.04
C CYS A 33 -14.92 28.76 27.12
N HIS A 34 -16.06 29.33 27.44
CA HIS A 34 -16.28 30.03 28.71
C HIS A 34 -16.48 29.01 29.82
N SER A 35 -15.85 29.27 30.92
CA SER A 35 -15.90 28.57 32.18
C SER A 35 -17.32 28.42 32.75
N GLU A 36 -17.74 27.19 32.98
CA GLU A 36 -18.72 26.84 34.01
C GLU A 36 -18.31 25.53 34.65
N GLU A 37 -17.95 25.59 35.94
CA GLU A 37 -17.83 24.43 36.83
C GLU A 37 -19.16 23.72 36.89
N LYS A 38 -19.24 22.47 36.45
CA LYS A 38 -20.33 21.54 36.68
C LYS A 38 -19.82 20.22 37.20
N ASP A 39 -20.20 19.99 38.42
CA ASP A 39 -20.42 18.74 39.18
C ASP A 39 -20.07 17.43 38.46
N MET A 40 -18.96 16.80 38.92
CA MET A 40 -18.50 15.49 38.46
C MET A 40 -19.21 14.36 39.20
N THR A 41 -20.46 14.05 38.86
CA THR A 41 -21.10 12.78 39.27
C THR A 41 -22.15 12.32 38.26
N SER A 42 -21.71 11.81 37.12
CA SER A 42 -22.32 10.67 36.40
C SER A 42 -21.40 10.32 35.20
N GLN A 43 -20.49 9.39 35.39
CA GLN A 43 -19.90 8.69 34.27
C GLN A 43 -21.03 7.90 33.61
N ALA A 44 -21.72 8.52 32.64
CA ALA A 44 -22.60 7.78 31.75
C ALA A 44 -21.70 6.77 31.01
N LEU A 45 -21.88 5.48 31.29
CA LEU A 45 -21.34 4.39 30.49
C LEU A 45 -21.92 4.56 29.09
N VAL A 46 -21.18 5.21 28.19
CA VAL A 46 -21.53 5.21 26.77
C VAL A 46 -21.35 3.78 26.30
N LEU A 47 -22.44 3.17 25.82
CA LEU A 47 -22.36 1.86 25.19
C LEU A 47 -21.32 1.93 24.07
N TYR A 48 -20.34 1.00 24.11
CA TYR A 48 -19.34 0.87 23.06
C TYR A 48 -20.06 0.57 21.75
N ASP A 49 -19.97 1.49 20.80
CA ASP A 49 -20.51 1.33 19.43
C ASP A 49 -19.34 1.18 18.46
N GLU A 50 -19.14 -0.02 17.96
CA GLU A 50 -18.09 -0.35 17.02
C GLU A 50 -18.21 0.43 15.69
N SER A 51 -19.40 0.94 15.36
CA SER A 51 -19.60 1.76 14.16
C SER A 51 -18.91 3.11 14.25
N LEU A 52 -18.67 3.60 15.48
CA LEU A 52 -17.97 4.88 15.75
C LEU A 52 -16.45 4.73 15.76
N VAL A 53 -15.92 3.50 15.75
CA VAL A 53 -14.48 3.25 15.71
C VAL A 53 -13.96 3.53 14.30
N SER A 54 -12.98 4.42 14.17
CA SER A 54 -12.31 4.66 12.89
C SER A 54 -11.87 3.34 12.25
N PRO A 55 -12.08 3.14 10.94
CA PRO A 55 -11.65 1.94 10.22
C PRO A 55 -10.19 1.55 10.48
N PHE A 56 -9.32 2.53 10.73
CA PHE A 56 -7.90 2.31 11.04
C PHE A 56 -7.65 1.70 12.43
N HIS A 57 -8.56 1.88 13.37
CA HIS A 57 -8.44 1.36 14.73
C HIS A 57 -9.20 0.05 14.96
N LYS A 58 -9.94 -0.43 13.97
CA LYS A 58 -10.57 -1.76 14.05
C LYS A 58 -9.51 -2.85 14.03
N THR A 59 -9.70 -3.87 14.84
CA THR A 59 -8.78 -5.02 14.91
C THR A 59 -8.85 -5.91 13.67
N SER A 60 -9.96 -5.84 12.94
CA SER A 60 -10.13 -6.51 11.65
C SER A 60 -11.13 -5.75 10.76
N ARG A 61 -11.00 -5.94 9.46
CA ARG A 61 -11.96 -5.45 8.47
C ARG A 61 -12.28 -6.55 7.49
N THR A 62 -13.54 -6.60 7.06
CA THR A 62 -14.03 -7.57 6.08
C THR A 62 -14.30 -6.89 4.75
N PHE A 63 -13.86 -7.53 3.66
CA PHE A 63 -14.05 -7.05 2.30
C PHE A 63 -14.57 -8.18 1.42
N SER A 64 -15.33 -7.86 0.37
CA SER A 64 -15.78 -8.83 -0.61
C SER A 64 -15.11 -8.55 -1.96
N PHE A 65 -14.24 -9.46 -2.41
CA PHE A 65 -13.54 -9.38 -3.69
C PHE A 65 -13.47 -10.74 -4.37
N ALA A 66 -13.54 -10.77 -5.69
CA ALA A 66 -13.47 -11.98 -6.51
C ALA A 66 -14.47 -13.07 -6.03
N GLY A 67 -15.66 -12.64 -5.59
CA GLY A 67 -16.69 -13.52 -5.08
C GLY A 67 -16.37 -14.19 -3.74
N LYS A 68 -15.38 -13.66 -2.99
CA LYS A 68 -14.94 -14.18 -1.70
C LYS A 68 -14.95 -13.06 -0.65
N GLU A 69 -15.33 -13.44 0.58
CA GLU A 69 -15.16 -12.61 1.75
C GLU A 69 -13.73 -12.75 2.28
N LEU A 70 -13.03 -11.63 2.42
CA LEU A 70 -11.66 -11.53 2.93
C LEU A 70 -11.68 -10.86 4.29
N VAL A 71 -11.11 -11.51 5.30
CA VAL A 71 -10.96 -10.95 6.65
C VAL A 71 -9.51 -10.51 6.84
N ILE A 72 -9.30 -9.21 6.95
CA ILE A 72 -7.97 -8.64 7.15
C ILE A 72 -7.84 -8.18 8.59
N LYS A 73 -7.00 -8.87 9.37
CA LYS A 73 -6.60 -8.42 10.70
C LYS A 73 -5.78 -7.15 10.59
N GLN A 74 -5.97 -6.21 11.50
CA GLN A 74 -5.21 -4.97 11.53
C GLN A 74 -4.40 -4.91 12.84
N GLU A 75 -3.08 -4.99 12.73
CA GLU A 75 -2.15 -4.99 13.86
C GLU A 75 -1.45 -3.64 14.02
N TRP A 76 -2.24 -2.59 13.97
CA TRP A 76 -1.77 -1.21 14.10
C TRP A 76 -0.83 -0.98 15.29
N LYS A 77 -1.05 -1.66 16.44
CA LYS A 77 -0.25 -1.46 17.66
C LYS A 77 1.17 -2.02 17.54
N THR A 78 1.36 -3.06 16.73
CA THR A 78 2.64 -3.76 16.57
C THR A 78 3.38 -3.35 15.31
N LEU A 79 2.65 -3.20 14.20
CA LEU A 79 3.22 -2.94 12.86
C LEU A 79 2.84 -1.55 12.32
N GLY A 80 2.09 -0.75 13.10
CA GLY A 80 1.72 0.61 12.70
C GLY A 80 0.94 0.63 11.38
N ILE A 81 1.33 1.55 10.51
CA ILE A 81 0.66 1.78 9.22
C ILE A 81 0.76 0.62 8.24
N ALA A 82 1.74 -0.28 8.38
CA ALA A 82 1.91 -1.44 7.51
C ALA A 82 0.76 -2.45 7.67
N ALA A 83 0.20 -2.57 8.89
CA ALA A 83 -0.89 -3.52 9.16
C ALA A 83 -2.28 -2.88 9.09
N VAL A 84 -2.46 -1.87 8.26
CA VAL A 84 -3.74 -1.18 8.03
C VAL A 84 -4.13 -1.27 6.57
N VAL A 85 -5.42 -1.46 6.28
CA VAL A 85 -5.93 -1.43 4.90
C VAL A 85 -6.26 0.01 4.52
N TRP A 86 -5.48 0.57 3.60
CA TRP A 86 -5.65 1.92 3.07
C TRP A 86 -6.67 1.99 1.95
N ASP A 87 -7.33 3.13 1.80
CA ASP A 87 -8.33 3.36 0.74
C ASP A 87 -7.74 3.12 -0.66
N ALA A 88 -6.48 3.45 -0.88
CA ALA A 88 -5.80 3.21 -2.14
C ALA A 88 -5.71 1.71 -2.49
N ALA A 89 -5.51 0.84 -1.49
CA ALA A 89 -5.53 -0.61 -1.69
C ALA A 89 -6.93 -1.11 -2.04
N ILE A 90 -7.97 -0.59 -1.37
CA ILE A 90 -9.36 -0.95 -1.66
C ILE A 90 -9.73 -0.55 -3.09
N VAL A 91 -9.43 0.69 -3.49
CA VAL A 91 -9.71 1.20 -4.84
C VAL A 91 -8.96 0.42 -5.91
N LEU A 92 -7.71 0.01 -5.62
CA LEU A 92 -6.95 -0.84 -6.55
C LEU A 92 -7.56 -2.22 -6.68
N CYS A 93 -8.00 -2.86 -5.59
CA CYS A 93 -8.71 -4.14 -5.62
C CYS A 93 -9.99 -4.05 -6.45
N GLU A 94 -10.83 -3.03 -6.23
CA GLU A 94 -12.05 -2.79 -7.01
C GLU A 94 -11.76 -2.56 -8.50
N TYR A 95 -10.64 -1.90 -8.81
CA TYR A 95 -10.20 -1.68 -10.18
C TYR A 95 -9.73 -2.98 -10.84
N LEU A 96 -8.94 -3.80 -10.16
CA LEU A 96 -8.48 -5.11 -10.65
C LEU A 96 -9.66 -6.05 -10.90
N GLU A 97 -10.66 -6.07 -10.02
CA GLU A 97 -11.86 -6.90 -10.18
C GLU A 97 -12.66 -6.53 -11.44
N LYS A 98 -12.68 -5.26 -11.82
CA LYS A 98 -13.33 -4.77 -13.05
C LYS A 98 -12.47 -4.95 -14.30
N ASN A 99 -11.16 -5.24 -14.15
CA ASN A 99 -10.17 -5.35 -15.22
C ASN A 99 -9.30 -6.60 -15.01
N VAL A 100 -9.96 -7.75 -14.90
CA VAL A 100 -9.32 -9.04 -14.53
C VAL A 100 -8.17 -9.40 -15.47
N GLU A 101 -8.27 -9.03 -16.74
CA GLU A 101 -7.26 -9.28 -17.78
C GLU A 101 -5.89 -8.65 -17.45
N LEU A 102 -5.83 -7.66 -16.56
CA LEU A 102 -4.57 -7.09 -16.12
C LEU A 102 -3.72 -8.09 -15.35
N VAL A 103 -4.35 -8.99 -14.58
CA VAL A 103 -3.62 -9.90 -13.68
C VAL A 103 -3.83 -11.38 -14.02
N ASN A 104 -4.91 -11.74 -14.69
CA ASN A 104 -5.22 -13.14 -15.00
C ASN A 104 -4.14 -13.81 -15.87
N GLY A 105 -3.53 -14.87 -15.35
CA GLY A 105 -2.45 -15.60 -16.01
C GLY A 105 -1.10 -14.87 -16.00
N LYS A 106 -1.00 -13.68 -15.39
CA LYS A 106 0.18 -12.82 -15.35
C LYS A 106 1.07 -13.11 -14.16
N LYS A 107 2.38 -12.87 -14.33
CA LYS A 107 3.34 -12.84 -13.22
C LYS A 107 3.30 -11.44 -12.58
N VAL A 108 2.84 -11.39 -11.36
CA VAL A 108 2.54 -10.15 -10.64
C VAL A 108 3.47 -9.99 -9.44
N ILE A 109 3.95 -8.78 -9.20
CA ILE A 109 4.61 -8.42 -7.95
C ILE A 109 3.89 -7.23 -7.32
N GLU A 110 3.63 -7.30 -6.02
CA GLU A 110 3.15 -6.19 -5.21
C GLU A 110 4.30 -5.63 -4.37
N LEU A 111 4.49 -4.31 -4.41
CA LEU A 111 5.49 -3.59 -3.63
C LEU A 111 4.84 -2.90 -2.44
N GLY A 112 5.45 -3.02 -1.24
CA GLY A 112 4.96 -2.38 -0.03
C GLY A 112 3.54 -2.82 0.31
N ALA A 113 3.33 -4.13 0.37
CA ALA A 113 2.01 -4.75 0.42
C ALA A 113 1.22 -4.43 1.70
N GLY A 114 1.91 -4.09 2.79
CA GLY A 114 1.27 -3.84 4.08
C GLY A 114 0.41 -5.03 4.51
N SER A 115 -0.90 -4.92 4.36
CA SER A 115 -1.83 -6.02 4.67
C SER A 115 -1.85 -7.15 3.62
N GLY A 116 -1.24 -6.97 2.45
CA GLY A 116 -1.25 -7.96 1.36
C GLY A 116 -2.58 -8.10 0.61
N ILE A 117 -3.56 -7.26 0.90
CA ILE A 117 -4.91 -7.42 0.31
C ILE A 117 -4.91 -7.33 -1.20
N VAL A 118 -4.09 -6.45 -1.80
CA VAL A 118 -4.04 -6.27 -3.26
C VAL A 118 -3.46 -7.51 -3.94
N GLY A 119 -2.37 -8.07 -3.39
CA GLY A 119 -1.79 -9.33 -3.87
C GLY A 119 -2.73 -10.52 -3.72
N ILE A 120 -3.45 -10.62 -2.59
CA ILE A 120 -4.48 -11.65 -2.38
C ILE A 120 -5.56 -11.55 -3.45
N VAL A 121 -6.10 -10.35 -3.70
CA VAL A 121 -7.12 -10.13 -4.73
C VAL A 121 -6.57 -10.45 -6.12
N ALA A 122 -5.35 -10.02 -6.45
CA ALA A 122 -4.71 -10.33 -7.71
C ALA A 122 -4.56 -11.86 -7.92
N ALA A 123 -4.23 -12.61 -6.86
CA ALA A 123 -4.15 -14.07 -6.91
C ALA A 123 -5.52 -14.72 -7.12
N LEU A 124 -6.56 -14.26 -6.42
CA LEU A 124 -7.93 -14.74 -6.60
C LEU A 124 -8.44 -14.48 -8.03
N LEU A 125 -7.96 -13.42 -8.69
CA LEU A 125 -8.26 -13.08 -10.07
C LEU A 125 -7.37 -13.83 -11.08
N GLY A 126 -6.54 -14.81 -10.64
CA GLY A 126 -5.76 -15.71 -11.47
C GLY A 126 -4.32 -15.26 -11.74
N GLY A 127 -3.80 -14.29 -11.03
CA GLY A 127 -2.39 -13.88 -11.08
C GLY A 127 -1.46 -14.88 -10.37
N LYS A 128 -0.21 -14.97 -10.85
CA LYS A 128 0.91 -15.63 -10.14
C LYS A 128 1.63 -14.55 -9.33
N VAL A 129 1.40 -14.49 -8.03
CA VAL A 129 1.68 -13.28 -7.25
C VAL A 129 2.86 -13.45 -6.31
N THR A 130 3.79 -12.50 -6.36
CA THR A 130 4.80 -12.28 -5.32
C THR A 130 4.40 -11.03 -4.52
N ILE A 131 4.03 -11.21 -3.27
CA ILE A 131 3.68 -10.13 -2.34
C ILE A 131 4.97 -9.72 -1.63
N THR A 132 5.33 -8.44 -1.61
CA THR A 132 6.58 -7.99 -1.00
C THR A 132 6.41 -6.83 -0.04
N ASP A 133 7.18 -6.90 1.06
CA ASP A 133 7.32 -5.83 2.06
C ASP A 133 8.65 -5.98 2.80
N LEU A 134 8.91 -5.15 3.81
CA LEU A 134 10.02 -5.31 4.73
C LEU A 134 9.91 -6.63 5.51
N ASP A 135 11.05 -7.22 5.85
CA ASP A 135 11.11 -8.51 6.57
C ASP A 135 10.25 -8.55 7.85
N VAL A 136 10.12 -7.41 8.53
CA VAL A 136 9.32 -7.28 9.76
C VAL A 136 7.82 -7.49 9.54
N ALA A 137 7.30 -7.27 8.33
CA ALA A 137 5.89 -7.44 8.01
C ALA A 137 5.54 -8.83 7.47
N LEU A 138 6.54 -9.67 7.12
CA LEU A 138 6.32 -10.91 6.39
C LEU A 138 5.52 -11.95 7.18
N GLU A 139 5.76 -12.07 8.48
CA GLU A 139 5.01 -13.01 9.34
C GLU A 139 3.53 -12.66 9.31
N TYR A 140 3.20 -11.41 9.55
CA TYR A 140 1.82 -10.90 9.49
C TYR A 140 1.19 -11.10 8.10
N ILE A 141 1.90 -10.77 7.02
CA ILE A 141 1.39 -10.95 5.64
C ILE A 141 1.12 -12.43 5.35
N ASN A 142 2.03 -13.34 5.77
CA ASN A 142 1.84 -14.78 5.60
C ASN A 142 0.59 -15.28 6.34
N GLU A 143 0.35 -14.83 7.58
CA GLU A 143 -0.86 -15.16 8.32
C GLU A 143 -2.12 -14.69 7.60
N VAL A 144 -2.14 -13.45 7.09
CA VAL A 144 -3.28 -12.91 6.35
C VAL A 144 -3.52 -13.69 5.05
N VAL A 145 -2.46 -14.02 4.30
CA VAL A 145 -2.54 -14.83 3.07
C VAL A 145 -3.08 -16.23 3.40
N GLU A 146 -2.53 -16.91 4.41
CA GLU A 146 -2.97 -18.24 4.80
C GLU A 146 -4.44 -18.25 5.23
N GLU A 147 -4.85 -17.30 6.07
CA GLU A 147 -6.24 -17.21 6.55
C GLU A 147 -7.22 -17.03 5.40
N ASN A 148 -6.87 -16.20 4.41
CA ASN A 148 -7.77 -15.85 3.32
C ASN A 148 -7.68 -16.80 2.12
N LEU A 149 -6.61 -17.58 1.94
CA LEU A 149 -6.45 -18.46 0.77
C LEU A 149 -6.42 -19.96 1.11
N ARG A 150 -6.59 -20.33 2.38
CA ARG A 150 -6.56 -21.74 2.86
C ARG A 150 -7.51 -22.66 2.10
N ASP A 151 -8.69 -22.16 1.72
CA ASP A 151 -9.73 -22.89 0.99
C ASP A 151 -9.54 -22.85 -0.54
N LYS A 152 -8.45 -22.29 -1.03
CA LYS A 152 -8.11 -22.11 -2.45
C LYS A 152 -6.75 -22.74 -2.78
N PRO A 153 -6.61 -24.08 -2.61
CA PRO A 153 -5.36 -24.74 -2.95
C PRO A 153 -5.09 -24.59 -4.46
N GLY A 154 -3.82 -24.34 -4.80
CA GLY A 154 -3.39 -24.21 -6.20
C GLY A 154 -3.22 -22.78 -6.69
N LEU A 155 -3.51 -21.76 -5.88
CA LEU A 155 -3.09 -20.40 -6.18
C LEU A 155 -1.56 -20.28 -6.03
N ASP A 156 -0.93 -19.58 -6.97
CA ASP A 156 0.53 -19.34 -6.97
C ASP A 156 0.80 -18.00 -6.26
N VAL A 157 1.01 -18.07 -4.94
CA VAL A 157 1.28 -16.90 -4.09
C VAL A 157 2.53 -17.14 -3.27
N GLN A 158 3.44 -16.17 -3.29
CA GLN A 158 4.66 -16.16 -2.50
C GLN A 158 4.77 -14.84 -1.75
N VAL A 159 5.19 -14.87 -0.48
CA VAL A 159 5.51 -13.68 0.32
C VAL A 159 7.01 -13.59 0.48
N LYS A 160 7.61 -12.43 0.14
CA LYS A 160 9.07 -12.24 0.13
C LYS A 160 9.47 -10.89 0.71
N GLY A 161 10.61 -10.86 1.39
CA GLY A 161 11.23 -9.61 1.85
C GLY A 161 11.80 -8.80 0.70
N LEU A 162 11.50 -7.51 0.68
CA LEU A 162 12.06 -6.55 -0.27
C LEU A 162 12.22 -5.19 0.41
N ASP A 163 13.43 -4.91 0.84
CA ASP A 163 13.85 -3.58 1.28
C ASP A 163 14.35 -2.80 0.05
N TRP A 164 13.65 -1.73 -0.32
CA TRP A 164 13.97 -0.95 -1.53
C TRP A 164 15.36 -0.32 -1.48
N THR A 165 15.95 -0.16 -0.28
CA THR A 165 17.28 0.45 -0.12
C THR A 165 18.44 -0.50 -0.45
N LYS A 166 18.21 -1.84 -0.46
CA LYS A 166 19.30 -2.84 -0.58
C LYS A 166 18.95 -4.12 -1.31
N ASP A 167 17.66 -4.50 -1.41
CA ASP A 167 17.28 -5.86 -1.81
C ASP A 167 16.77 -5.97 -3.26
N TRP A 168 16.63 -4.84 -3.97
CA TRP A 168 16.10 -4.83 -5.33
C TRP A 168 16.84 -5.76 -6.30
N SER A 169 18.15 -5.96 -6.13
CA SER A 169 18.97 -6.86 -6.97
C SER A 169 18.65 -8.36 -6.80
N LYS A 170 17.89 -8.73 -5.77
CA LYS A 170 17.44 -10.11 -5.53
C LYS A 170 16.25 -10.51 -6.41
N PHE A 171 15.63 -9.56 -7.10
CA PHE A 171 14.45 -9.77 -7.93
C PHE A 171 14.80 -9.62 -9.41
N SER A 172 14.32 -10.54 -10.23
CA SER A 172 14.51 -10.52 -11.68
C SER A 172 13.49 -9.61 -12.37
N ALA A 173 13.87 -9.05 -13.51
CA ALA A 173 12.96 -8.26 -14.35
C ALA A 173 12.13 -9.17 -15.24
N ASP A 174 11.24 -9.98 -14.66
CA ASP A 174 10.41 -10.94 -15.38
C ASP A 174 8.92 -10.89 -14.97
N TYR A 175 8.50 -9.80 -14.32
CA TYR A 175 7.12 -9.56 -13.96
C TYR A 175 6.36 -8.86 -15.10
N ASP A 176 5.17 -9.38 -15.39
CA ASP A 176 4.24 -8.73 -16.33
C ASP A 176 3.62 -7.47 -15.71
N ILE A 177 3.30 -7.55 -14.42
CA ILE A 177 2.59 -6.51 -13.67
C ILE A 177 3.32 -6.20 -12.36
N VAL A 178 3.48 -4.91 -12.07
CA VAL A 178 3.92 -4.39 -10.77
C VAL A 178 2.79 -3.59 -10.17
N LEU A 179 2.34 -3.98 -8.97
CA LEU A 179 1.29 -3.31 -8.21
C LEU A 179 1.89 -2.55 -7.03
N GLY A 180 1.29 -1.42 -6.69
CA GLY A 180 1.60 -0.69 -5.47
C GLY A 180 0.44 0.21 -5.05
N ALA A 181 0.07 0.14 -3.77
CA ALA A 181 -1.00 0.94 -3.21
C ALA A 181 -0.48 1.80 -2.05
N ASP A 182 -0.60 3.11 -2.18
CA ASP A 182 -0.19 4.11 -1.18
C ASP A 182 1.28 4.02 -0.75
N ILE A 183 2.18 3.64 -1.66
CA ILE A 183 3.61 3.42 -1.38
C ILE A 183 4.47 4.68 -1.56
N ILE A 184 3.87 5.80 -1.98
CA ILE A 184 4.53 7.08 -2.25
C ILE A 184 4.26 8.02 -1.08
N TYR A 185 4.92 7.83 0.07
CA TYR A 185 4.70 8.64 1.27
C TYR A 185 5.98 9.01 2.03
N ILE A 186 7.12 8.37 1.75
CA ILE A 186 8.43 8.65 2.34
C ILE A 186 9.33 9.23 1.26
N GLU A 187 9.58 10.55 1.33
CA GLU A 187 10.36 11.27 0.31
C GLU A 187 11.80 10.75 0.22
N GLU A 188 12.39 10.39 1.36
CA GLU A 188 13.75 9.87 1.46
C GLU A 188 13.95 8.54 0.70
N LEU A 189 12.86 7.81 0.42
CA LEU A 189 12.89 6.55 -0.30
C LEU A 189 12.52 6.68 -1.79
N PHE A 190 12.25 7.86 -2.30
CA PHE A 190 11.80 8.05 -3.69
C PHE A 190 12.80 7.52 -4.72
N ASP A 191 14.09 7.80 -4.52
CA ASP A 191 15.14 7.32 -5.43
C ASP A 191 15.29 5.79 -5.35
N ASP A 192 15.20 5.20 -4.16
CA ASP A 192 15.35 3.76 -3.96
C ASP A 192 14.11 3.00 -4.47
N LEU A 193 12.91 3.54 -4.28
CA LEU A 193 11.70 3.01 -4.88
C LEU A 193 11.77 3.06 -6.42
N LEU A 194 12.25 4.17 -7.00
CA LEU A 194 12.46 4.26 -8.44
C LEU A 194 13.49 3.22 -8.94
N LYS A 195 14.63 3.06 -8.26
CA LYS A 195 15.62 2.03 -8.59
C LYS A 195 15.01 0.62 -8.56
N THR A 196 14.15 0.36 -7.55
CA THR A 196 13.41 -0.90 -7.46
C THR A 196 12.55 -1.13 -8.69
N PHE A 197 11.74 -0.13 -9.10
CA PHE A 197 10.96 -0.23 -10.34
C PHE A 197 11.83 -0.49 -11.57
N LEU A 198 12.94 0.23 -11.71
CA LEU A 198 13.86 0.08 -12.85
C LEU A 198 14.53 -1.29 -12.89
N GLN A 199 14.73 -1.93 -11.74
CA GLN A 199 15.33 -3.26 -11.63
C GLN A 199 14.33 -4.37 -11.98
N ILE A 200 13.07 -4.26 -11.54
CA ILE A 200 12.08 -5.33 -11.67
C ILE A 200 11.23 -5.23 -12.94
N CYS A 201 11.24 -4.07 -13.61
CA CYS A 201 10.49 -3.85 -14.84
C CYS A 201 11.32 -4.14 -16.09
N HIS A 202 10.74 -4.79 -17.06
CA HIS A 202 11.21 -4.88 -18.43
C HIS A 202 10.29 -4.09 -19.39
N GLU A 203 10.60 -4.08 -20.68
CA GLU A 203 9.89 -3.25 -21.68
C GLU A 203 8.38 -3.51 -21.78
N ASN A 204 7.93 -4.73 -21.45
CA ASN A 204 6.52 -5.11 -21.50
C ASN A 204 5.83 -5.04 -20.12
N THR A 205 6.56 -4.79 -19.04
CA THR A 205 5.99 -4.69 -17.72
C THR A 205 5.04 -3.49 -17.62
N VAL A 206 3.88 -3.71 -17.03
CA VAL A 206 2.92 -2.66 -16.70
C VAL A 206 2.95 -2.40 -15.21
N VAL A 207 3.20 -1.15 -14.85
CA VAL A 207 3.13 -0.68 -13.46
C VAL A 207 1.75 -0.11 -13.21
N VAL A 208 1.07 -0.54 -12.14
CA VAL A 208 -0.24 -0.02 -11.73
C VAL A 208 -0.12 0.48 -10.29
N LEU A 209 -0.20 1.79 -10.13
CA LEU A 209 -0.06 2.45 -8.84
C LEU A 209 -1.34 3.16 -8.47
N SER A 210 -1.78 2.97 -7.22
CA SER A 210 -2.87 3.73 -6.63
C SER A 210 -2.40 4.49 -5.41
N TRP A 211 -2.80 5.74 -5.28
CA TRP A 211 -2.57 6.51 -4.06
C TRP A 211 -3.55 7.67 -3.94
N ARG A 212 -3.72 8.13 -2.70
CA ARG A 212 -4.38 9.38 -2.37
C ARG A 212 -3.34 10.50 -2.40
N TYR A 213 -3.61 11.55 -3.17
CA TYR A 213 -2.78 12.74 -3.18
C TYR A 213 -2.93 13.49 -1.84
N ARG A 214 -1.82 13.68 -1.13
CA ARG A 214 -1.83 14.34 0.18
C ARG A 214 -0.93 15.56 0.24
N TYR A 215 0.19 15.55 -0.48
CA TYR A 215 1.25 16.54 -0.39
C TYR A 215 1.86 16.87 -1.75
N ASP A 216 2.46 18.05 -1.86
CA ASP A 216 3.15 18.47 -3.10
C ASP A 216 4.32 17.56 -3.49
N ARG A 217 4.96 16.90 -2.52
CA ARG A 217 5.99 15.88 -2.77
C ARG A 217 5.51 14.69 -3.61
N ASP A 218 4.21 14.39 -3.59
CA ASP A 218 3.63 13.32 -4.42
C ASP A 218 3.80 13.65 -5.91
N ASN A 219 3.73 14.95 -6.28
CA ASN A 219 4.05 15.41 -7.65
C ASN A 219 5.54 15.22 -7.97
N GLN A 220 6.42 15.46 -7.00
CA GLN A 220 7.88 15.30 -7.23
C GLN A 220 8.19 13.84 -7.58
N TYR A 221 7.56 12.87 -6.90
CA TYR A 221 7.73 11.47 -7.27
C TYR A 221 7.18 11.14 -8.67
N LEU A 222 6.01 11.68 -9.02
CA LEU A 222 5.47 11.53 -10.37
C LEU A 222 6.41 12.08 -11.44
N ASP A 223 7.00 13.24 -11.20
CA ASP A 223 7.94 13.85 -12.13
C ASP A 223 9.25 13.06 -12.21
N LEU A 224 9.68 12.47 -11.09
CA LEU A 224 10.81 11.55 -11.06
C LEU A 224 10.53 10.30 -11.90
N MET A 225 9.37 9.67 -11.70
CA MET A 225 8.95 8.49 -12.50
C MET A 225 8.82 8.82 -13.99
N ARG A 226 8.27 9.98 -14.37
CA ARG A 226 8.08 10.41 -15.77
C ARG A 226 9.37 10.51 -16.57
N LYS A 227 10.53 10.59 -15.92
CA LYS A 227 11.84 10.55 -16.60
C LYS A 227 12.15 9.15 -17.17
N HIS A 228 11.49 8.11 -16.67
CA HIS A 228 11.76 6.72 -17.01
C HIS A 228 10.52 5.95 -17.47
N PHE A 229 9.33 6.40 -17.10
CA PHE A 229 8.05 5.75 -17.41
C PHE A 229 7.09 6.72 -18.08
N THR A 230 6.36 6.23 -19.07
CA THR A 230 5.13 6.91 -19.49
C THR A 230 4.09 6.67 -18.39
N LEU A 231 3.49 7.73 -17.84
CA LEU A 231 2.47 7.62 -16.80
C LEU A 231 1.14 8.17 -17.30
N LYS A 232 0.09 7.33 -17.24
CA LYS A 232 -1.27 7.72 -17.59
C LYS A 232 -2.19 7.51 -16.39
N LYS A 233 -2.90 8.57 -15.95
CA LYS A 233 -4.00 8.41 -15.01
C LYS A 233 -5.14 7.67 -15.71
N ILE A 234 -5.52 6.50 -15.21
CA ILE A 234 -6.52 5.60 -15.80
C ILE A 234 -7.83 5.56 -15.02
N PHE A 235 -7.80 5.91 -13.73
CA PHE A 235 -8.98 5.92 -12.88
C PHE A 235 -8.86 6.99 -11.79
N TYR A 236 -10.00 7.49 -11.32
CA TYR A 236 -10.12 8.38 -10.18
C TYR A 236 -11.39 8.07 -9.39
N ASP A 237 -11.22 7.71 -8.14
CA ASP A 237 -12.30 7.60 -7.16
C ASP A 237 -12.44 8.95 -6.43
N SER A 238 -13.50 9.68 -6.73
CA SER A 238 -13.73 11.01 -6.14
C SER A 238 -14.21 10.94 -4.69
N SER A 239 -14.78 9.82 -4.26
CA SER A 239 -15.30 9.66 -2.89
C SER A 239 -14.18 9.46 -1.88
N ARG A 240 -13.10 8.77 -2.28
CA ARG A 240 -11.92 8.47 -1.47
C ARG A 240 -10.70 9.30 -1.88
N ASP A 241 -10.82 10.14 -2.91
CA ASP A 241 -9.76 10.94 -3.51
C ASP A 241 -8.53 10.10 -3.92
N VAL A 242 -8.76 8.91 -4.47
CA VAL A 242 -7.72 7.98 -4.90
C VAL A 242 -7.60 7.99 -6.41
N LYS A 243 -6.37 8.09 -6.91
CA LYS A 243 -6.04 8.03 -8.34
C LYS A 243 -5.29 6.74 -8.65
N ILE A 244 -5.58 6.13 -9.81
CA ILE A 244 -4.80 5.01 -10.34
C ILE A 244 -4.06 5.47 -11.59
N TYR A 245 -2.76 5.15 -11.62
CA TYR A 245 -1.89 5.41 -12.74
C TYR A 245 -1.37 4.11 -13.32
N LEU A 246 -1.29 4.07 -14.65
CA LEU A 246 -0.62 3.01 -15.38
C LEU A 246 0.69 3.56 -15.93
N GLY A 247 1.78 2.83 -15.69
CA GLY A 247 3.13 3.16 -16.14
C GLY A 247 3.71 2.09 -17.05
N LYS A 248 4.52 2.51 -18.03
CA LYS A 248 5.37 1.63 -18.84
C LYS A 248 6.72 2.26 -19.02
N LEU A 249 7.79 1.45 -19.04
CA LEU A 249 9.14 1.94 -19.30
C LEU A 249 9.21 2.69 -20.64
N ILE A 250 9.85 3.83 -20.65
CA ILE A 250 10.16 4.57 -21.87
C ILE A 250 11.26 3.80 -22.60
N GLN A 251 10.94 3.29 -23.79
CA GLN A 251 11.95 2.70 -24.66
C GLN A 251 12.95 3.78 -25.08
N LYS A 252 14.21 3.64 -24.65
CA LYS A 252 15.28 4.44 -25.24
C LYS A 252 15.45 3.96 -26.67
N ASN A 253 15.12 4.80 -27.65
CA ASN A 253 15.46 4.52 -29.04
C ASN A 253 16.96 4.15 -29.08
N LYS A 254 17.27 2.95 -29.55
CA LYS A 254 18.63 2.62 -29.94
C LYS A 254 19.01 3.64 -31.02
N VAL A 255 19.74 4.67 -30.63
CA VAL A 255 20.39 5.55 -31.62
C VAL A 255 21.36 4.64 -32.34
N ASP A 256 21.07 4.36 -33.61
CA ASP A 256 21.99 3.68 -34.51
C ASP A 256 23.32 4.47 -34.49
N VAL A 257 24.29 3.96 -33.75
CA VAL A 257 25.67 4.40 -33.91
C VAL A 257 26.11 3.85 -35.24
N LYS A 258 26.04 4.72 -36.27
CA LYS A 258 26.70 4.51 -37.57
C LYS A 258 28.18 4.70 -37.42
#